data_65053cb15ccbf4114f6c1277fe322725
#
_entry.id   65053cb15ccbf4114f6c1277fe322725
#
_cell.length_a   1.000
_cell.length_b   1.000
_cell.length_c   1.000
_cell.angle_alpha   90.00
_cell.angle_beta   90.00
_cell.angle_gamma   90.00
#
_symmetry.space_group_name_H-M   'P 1'
#
loop_
_entity.id
_entity.type
_entity.pdbx_description
1 polymer ?
#
loop_
_entity_poly.entity_id
_entity_poly.type
_entity_poly.pdbx_seq_one_letter_code
_entity_poly.pdbx_strand_id
1 'polypeptide(L)'
;MSHWASWMRFVVVAVGGLALDLWSKQWAFHTLRQGGPPRVVIPHVLEFQTMLNKGALFGIGAGQTGLFLVASALALVLVVWMFSQTPRHRRLLHVALGAILAGALGNMFDRATVKLYEHPLPAGNRLVYVAPVSREGAEVLLREYPPRDGAVTFRLYPDPGRGDVYVVQRLPGGIRRRLKALPREVGFVRDFIKIPTTVPAWSWIPQKLRGRELWPWVFNVADALLVAGVGVLAIHLWRDRRPERPGSAAVGDAKTG
;
A
#
# COMPACT_ATOMS: atom_id res chain seq x y z
N MET A 1 -13.20 -33.11 -5.91
CA MET A 1 -12.82 -31.85 -6.59
C MET A 1 -11.36 -31.93 -6.96
N SER A 2 -10.97 -31.53 -8.17
CA SER A 2 -9.61 -31.64 -8.68
C SER A 2 -8.66 -30.61 -8.04
N HIS A 3 -7.36 -30.90 -7.94
CA HIS A 3 -6.32 -29.93 -7.53
C HIS A 3 -6.39 -28.66 -8.37
N TRP A 4 -6.72 -28.77 -9.64
CA TRP A 4 -6.90 -27.69 -10.59
C TRP A 4 -7.86 -26.60 -10.10
N ALA A 5 -9.03 -26.96 -9.57
CA ALA A 5 -10.02 -26.01 -9.09
C ALA A 5 -9.53 -25.17 -7.87
N SER A 6 -8.67 -25.72 -7.03
CA SER A 6 -8.05 -24.98 -5.92
C SER A 6 -7.03 -23.97 -6.45
N TRP A 7 -6.17 -24.41 -7.35
CA TRP A 7 -5.20 -23.55 -8.02
C TRP A 7 -5.88 -22.46 -8.83
N MET A 8 -6.93 -22.78 -9.59
CA MET A 8 -7.69 -21.75 -10.34
C MET A 8 -8.21 -20.64 -9.42
N ARG A 9 -8.88 -21.00 -8.31
CA ARG A 9 -9.40 -19.99 -7.37
C ARG A 9 -8.29 -19.09 -6.82
N PHE A 10 -7.20 -19.70 -6.37
CA PHE A 10 -6.05 -18.98 -5.82
C PHE A 10 -5.43 -18.04 -6.85
N VAL A 11 -5.10 -18.56 -8.05
CA VAL A 11 -4.43 -17.78 -9.11
C VAL A 11 -5.35 -16.71 -9.69
N VAL A 12 -6.63 -17.00 -9.93
CA VAL A 12 -7.59 -16.00 -10.46
C VAL A 12 -7.74 -14.83 -9.48
N VAL A 13 -7.84 -15.11 -8.18
CA VAL A 13 -7.93 -14.06 -7.17
C VAL A 13 -6.61 -13.29 -7.06
N ALA A 14 -5.47 -13.99 -7.07
CA ALA A 14 -4.16 -13.35 -6.98
C ALA A 14 -3.89 -12.44 -8.18
N VAL A 15 -4.08 -12.94 -9.40
CA VAL A 15 -3.85 -12.18 -10.65
C VAL A 15 -4.89 -11.08 -10.82
N GLY A 16 -6.17 -11.39 -10.61
CA GLY A 16 -7.26 -10.41 -10.72
C GLY A 16 -7.13 -9.28 -9.69
N GLY A 17 -6.81 -9.62 -8.44
CA GLY A 17 -6.59 -8.65 -7.37
C GLY A 17 -5.38 -7.76 -7.63
N LEU A 18 -4.26 -8.34 -8.08
CA LEU A 18 -3.07 -7.59 -8.47
C LEU A 18 -3.37 -6.64 -9.65
N ALA A 19 -4.03 -7.14 -10.70
CA ALA A 19 -4.39 -6.33 -11.85
C ALA A 19 -5.31 -5.16 -11.45
N LEU A 20 -6.29 -5.42 -10.59
CA LEU A 20 -7.20 -4.39 -10.08
C LEU A 20 -6.45 -3.34 -9.25
N ASP A 21 -5.52 -3.75 -8.38
CA ASP A 21 -4.70 -2.84 -7.58
C ASP A 21 -3.85 -1.93 -8.47
N LEU A 22 -3.07 -2.52 -9.39
CA LEU A 22 -2.18 -1.76 -10.25
C LEU A 22 -2.95 -0.81 -11.19
N TRP A 23 -4.06 -1.28 -11.75
CA TRP A 23 -4.93 -0.48 -12.61
C TRP A 23 -5.55 0.70 -11.83
N SER A 24 -6.12 0.44 -10.65
CA SER A 24 -6.76 1.48 -9.84
C SER A 24 -5.77 2.52 -9.34
N LYS A 25 -4.55 2.13 -8.96
CA LYS A 25 -3.45 3.04 -8.62
C LYS A 25 -3.05 3.91 -9.81
N GLN A 26 -2.91 3.30 -10.98
CA GLN A 26 -2.58 4.04 -12.21
C GLN A 26 -3.67 5.04 -12.57
N TRP A 27 -4.93 4.60 -12.54
CA TRP A 27 -6.08 5.47 -12.77
C TRP A 27 -6.13 6.64 -11.78
N ALA A 28 -6.00 6.38 -10.46
CA ALA A 28 -6.07 7.41 -9.44
C ALA A 28 -4.95 8.45 -9.61
N PHE A 29 -3.71 8.02 -9.82
CA PHE A 29 -2.57 8.92 -9.96
C PHE A 29 -2.52 9.65 -11.31
N HIS A 30 -3.20 9.16 -12.32
CA HIS A 30 -3.40 9.88 -13.59
C HIS A 30 -4.52 10.92 -13.49
N THR A 31 -5.64 10.57 -12.86
CA THR A 31 -6.87 11.37 -12.86
C THR A 31 -6.90 12.41 -11.74
N LEU A 32 -6.44 12.03 -10.54
CA LEU A 32 -6.47 12.90 -9.36
C LEU A 32 -5.19 13.71 -9.24
N ARG A 33 -5.31 14.97 -8.86
CA ARG A 33 -4.17 15.85 -8.65
C ARG A 33 -3.52 15.54 -7.30
N GLN A 34 -2.24 15.24 -7.29
CA GLN A 34 -1.48 15.03 -6.06
C GLN A 34 -1.45 16.34 -5.23
N GLY A 35 -1.81 16.23 -3.93
CA GLY A 35 -1.92 17.42 -3.06
C GLY A 35 -3.10 18.34 -3.40
N GLY A 36 -3.98 17.93 -4.32
CA GLY A 36 -5.24 18.62 -4.62
C GLY A 36 -6.35 18.27 -3.62
N PRO A 37 -7.51 18.93 -3.74
CA PRO A 37 -8.67 18.59 -2.92
C PRO A 37 -9.12 17.15 -3.17
N PRO A 38 -9.63 16.44 -2.15
CA PRO A 38 -10.16 15.09 -2.31
C PRO A 38 -11.37 15.11 -3.23
N ARG A 39 -11.51 14.07 -4.05
CA ARG A 39 -12.71 13.83 -4.86
C ARG A 39 -13.71 13.03 -4.03
N VAL A 40 -14.76 13.67 -3.58
CA VAL A 40 -15.84 13.02 -2.83
C VAL A 40 -16.62 12.09 -3.78
N VAL A 41 -16.71 10.80 -3.41
CA VAL A 41 -17.49 9.79 -4.12
C VAL A 41 -18.79 9.54 -3.39
N ILE A 42 -18.73 9.33 -2.08
CA ILE A 42 -19.88 9.20 -1.19
C ILE A 42 -19.62 10.10 0.01
N PRO A 43 -20.45 11.14 0.23
CA PRO A 43 -20.26 12.06 1.36
C PRO A 43 -20.08 11.33 2.69
N HIS A 44 -19.07 11.71 3.45
CA HIS A 44 -18.71 11.16 4.77
C HIS A 44 -18.30 9.67 4.79
N VAL A 45 -18.28 8.96 3.64
CA VAL A 45 -17.99 7.53 3.57
C VAL A 45 -16.77 7.23 2.72
N LEU A 46 -16.67 7.83 1.50
CA LEU A 46 -15.62 7.50 0.55
C LEU A 46 -15.15 8.73 -0.23
N GLU A 47 -13.87 8.96 -0.17
CA GLU A 47 -13.16 9.97 -0.94
C GLU A 47 -11.94 9.38 -1.64
N PHE A 48 -11.57 9.96 -2.78
CA PHE A 48 -10.30 9.65 -3.43
C PHE A 48 -9.34 10.81 -3.27
N GLN A 49 -8.20 10.53 -2.64
CA GLN A 49 -7.12 11.49 -2.39
C GLN A 49 -5.77 10.80 -2.57
N THR A 50 -4.99 11.21 -3.56
CA THR A 50 -3.68 10.59 -3.80
C THR A 50 -2.67 10.94 -2.73
N MET A 51 -2.03 9.92 -2.18
CA MET A 51 -0.94 10.03 -1.20
C MET A 51 0.20 9.06 -1.56
N LEU A 52 1.43 9.52 -1.42
CA LEU A 52 2.63 8.69 -1.57
C LEU A 52 3.10 8.24 -0.19
N ASN A 53 3.05 6.93 0.03
CA ASN A 53 3.38 6.30 1.31
C ASN A 53 4.78 5.67 1.26
N LYS A 54 5.67 6.07 2.14
CA LYS A 54 7.04 5.53 2.27
C LYS A 54 7.08 4.12 2.91
N GLY A 55 5.93 3.53 3.20
CA GLY A 55 5.83 2.21 3.85
C GLY A 55 6.04 2.26 5.36
N ALA A 56 5.86 3.42 5.98
CA ALA A 56 5.93 3.55 7.43
C ALA A 56 4.58 3.22 8.07
N LEU A 57 4.48 2.10 8.77
CA LEU A 57 3.44 1.90 9.78
C LEU A 57 3.76 2.81 10.97
N PHE A 58 2.91 3.81 11.22
CA PHE A 58 3.08 4.78 12.33
C PHE A 58 4.43 5.52 12.35
N GLY A 59 5.08 5.72 11.19
CA GLY A 59 6.38 6.39 11.11
C GLY A 59 7.59 5.48 11.39
N ILE A 60 7.39 4.21 11.75
CA ILE A 60 8.46 3.25 12.00
C ILE A 60 8.93 2.65 10.68
N GLY A 61 10.25 2.66 10.43
CA GLY A 61 10.87 2.06 9.23
C GLY A 61 10.77 2.92 7.96
N ALA A 62 10.43 4.21 8.07
CA ALA A 62 10.45 5.12 6.92
C ALA A 62 11.82 5.09 6.22
N GLY A 63 11.81 4.86 4.90
CA GLY A 63 13.02 4.80 4.09
C GLY A 63 13.76 3.44 4.09
N GLN A 64 13.32 2.44 4.83
CA GLN A 64 13.90 1.08 4.82
C GLN A 64 13.26 0.20 3.74
N THR A 65 13.26 0.64 2.51
CA THR A 65 12.65 -0.08 1.37
C THR A 65 13.15 -1.52 1.25
N GLY A 66 14.45 -1.77 1.49
CA GLY A 66 15.04 -3.11 1.44
C GLY A 66 14.43 -4.06 2.47
N LEU A 67 14.24 -3.63 3.72
CA LEU A 67 13.61 -4.43 4.77
C LEU A 67 12.17 -4.81 4.38
N PHE A 68 11.40 -3.85 3.87
CA PHE A 68 10.03 -4.12 3.43
C PHE A 68 9.96 -5.06 2.23
N LEU A 69 10.89 -4.98 1.29
CA LEU A 69 10.97 -5.91 0.16
C LEU A 69 11.28 -7.34 0.64
N VAL A 70 12.25 -7.50 1.54
CA VAL A 70 12.59 -8.82 2.11
C VAL A 70 11.41 -9.38 2.91
N ALA A 71 10.80 -8.58 3.78
CA ALA A 71 9.63 -9.01 4.56
C ALA A 71 8.46 -9.42 3.64
N SER A 72 8.22 -8.66 2.57
CA SER A 72 7.20 -9.01 1.57
C SER A 72 7.54 -10.31 0.84
N ALA A 73 8.80 -10.53 0.45
CA ALA A 73 9.23 -11.77 -0.20
C ALA A 73 9.04 -12.98 0.72
N LEU A 74 9.40 -12.87 2.00
CA LEU A 74 9.17 -13.92 2.99
C LEU A 74 7.66 -14.20 3.18
N ALA A 75 6.84 -13.15 3.24
CA ALA A 75 5.38 -13.30 3.33
C ALA A 75 4.81 -14.01 2.09
N LEU A 76 5.33 -13.73 0.89
CA LEU A 76 4.91 -14.42 -0.35
C LEU A 76 5.21 -15.92 -0.29
N VAL A 77 6.42 -16.29 0.14
CA VAL A 77 6.81 -17.70 0.32
C VAL A 77 5.89 -18.38 1.33
N LEU A 78 5.62 -17.73 2.46
CA LEU A 78 4.73 -18.24 3.49
C LEU A 78 3.30 -18.44 2.96
N VAL A 79 2.75 -17.50 2.20
CA VAL A 79 1.40 -17.62 1.62
C VAL A 79 1.30 -18.78 0.65
N VAL A 80 2.29 -18.97 -0.22
CA VAL A 80 2.32 -20.10 -1.17
C VAL A 80 2.46 -21.41 -0.41
N TRP A 81 3.29 -21.48 0.62
CA TRP A 81 3.41 -22.64 1.48
C TRP A 81 2.09 -22.96 2.19
N MET A 82 1.45 -21.97 2.82
CA MET A 82 0.13 -22.15 3.45
C MET A 82 -0.92 -22.63 2.45
N PHE A 83 -0.93 -22.09 1.22
CA PHE A 83 -1.82 -22.56 0.18
C PHE A 83 -1.58 -24.05 -0.14
N SER A 84 -0.31 -24.49 -0.25
CA SER A 84 0.03 -25.89 -0.55
C SER A 84 -0.45 -26.86 0.53
N GLN A 85 -0.51 -26.42 1.80
CA GLN A 85 -1.00 -27.21 2.94
C GLN A 85 -2.53 -27.13 3.11
N THR A 86 -3.20 -26.22 2.40
CA THR A 86 -4.65 -25.98 2.60
C THR A 86 -5.48 -27.09 1.94
N PRO A 87 -6.38 -27.79 2.70
CA PRO A 87 -7.25 -28.83 2.15
C PRO A 87 -8.18 -28.29 1.05
N ARG A 88 -8.44 -29.08 0.04
CA ARG A 88 -9.19 -28.71 -1.18
C ARG A 88 -10.61 -28.21 -0.92
N HIS A 89 -11.26 -28.68 0.14
CA HIS A 89 -12.63 -28.29 0.50
C HIS A 89 -12.69 -26.88 1.10
N ARG A 90 -11.58 -26.32 1.58
CA ARG A 90 -11.52 -24.98 2.21
C ARG A 90 -11.43 -23.87 1.18
N ARG A 91 -12.47 -23.74 0.35
CA ARG A 91 -12.52 -22.79 -0.79
C ARG A 91 -12.25 -21.35 -0.38
N LEU A 92 -12.79 -20.91 0.76
CA LEU A 92 -12.62 -19.53 1.25
C LEU A 92 -11.17 -19.21 1.60
N LEU A 93 -10.41 -20.21 2.12
CA LEU A 93 -8.98 -20.03 2.38
C LEU A 93 -8.17 -19.86 1.09
N HIS A 94 -8.51 -20.57 0.02
CA HIS A 94 -7.83 -20.38 -1.27
C HIS A 94 -8.04 -18.96 -1.80
N VAL A 95 -9.25 -18.40 -1.65
CA VAL A 95 -9.57 -17.01 -2.01
C VAL A 95 -8.81 -16.04 -1.11
N ALA A 96 -8.83 -16.25 0.20
CA ALA A 96 -8.15 -15.41 1.18
C ALA A 96 -6.63 -15.35 0.95
N LEU A 97 -6.00 -16.51 0.74
CA LEU A 97 -4.56 -16.58 0.44
C LEU A 97 -4.22 -15.92 -0.90
N GLY A 98 -5.09 -16.09 -1.92
CA GLY A 98 -4.96 -15.37 -3.19
C GLY A 98 -5.06 -13.86 -3.05
N ALA A 99 -5.96 -13.37 -2.21
CA ALA A 99 -6.11 -11.94 -1.89
C ALA A 99 -4.87 -11.39 -1.15
N ILE A 100 -4.35 -12.14 -0.17
CA ILE A 100 -3.11 -11.78 0.55
C ILE A 100 -1.95 -11.70 -0.44
N LEU A 101 -1.83 -12.68 -1.33
CA LEU A 101 -0.77 -12.70 -2.35
C LEU A 101 -0.88 -11.48 -3.27
N ALA A 102 -2.09 -11.17 -3.77
CA ALA A 102 -2.34 -10.01 -4.63
C ALA A 102 -1.93 -8.69 -3.96
N GLY A 103 -2.35 -8.48 -2.73
CA GLY A 103 -2.06 -7.26 -1.99
C GLY A 103 -0.56 -7.11 -1.67
N ALA A 104 0.10 -8.20 -1.26
CA ALA A 104 1.54 -8.19 -1.02
C ALA A 104 2.33 -7.87 -2.30
N LEU A 105 1.98 -8.50 -3.42
CA LEU A 105 2.61 -8.25 -4.73
C LEU A 105 2.36 -6.83 -5.22
N GLY A 106 1.14 -6.28 -5.08
CA GLY A 106 0.80 -4.92 -5.50
C GLY A 106 1.62 -3.85 -4.77
N ASN A 107 1.72 -3.94 -3.45
CA ASN A 107 2.53 -3.03 -2.65
C ASN A 107 4.04 -3.23 -2.86
N MET A 108 4.49 -4.48 -3.10
CA MET A 108 5.88 -4.76 -3.44
C MET A 108 6.25 -4.19 -4.82
N PHE A 109 5.37 -4.34 -5.81
CA PHE A 109 5.55 -3.77 -7.15
C PHE A 109 5.74 -2.25 -7.08
N ASP A 110 4.87 -1.55 -6.36
CA ASP A 110 5.01 -0.10 -6.19
C ASP A 110 6.36 0.27 -5.56
N ARG A 111 6.75 -0.36 -4.45
CA ARG A 111 8.05 -0.10 -3.81
C ARG A 111 9.26 -0.37 -4.72
N ALA A 112 9.14 -1.33 -5.62
CA ALA A 112 10.19 -1.65 -6.58
C ALA A 112 10.27 -0.66 -7.75
N THR A 113 9.13 -0.14 -8.21
CA THR A 113 9.01 0.65 -9.45
C THR A 113 8.82 2.15 -9.22
N VAL A 114 8.11 2.56 -8.15
CA VAL A 114 7.89 3.98 -7.84
C VAL A 114 9.05 4.51 -6.99
N LYS A 115 10.18 4.78 -7.64
CA LYS A 115 11.40 5.32 -7.02
C LYS A 115 11.40 6.84 -7.09
N LEU A 116 11.29 7.49 -5.94
CA LEU A 116 11.27 8.96 -5.84
C LEU A 116 12.28 9.41 -4.80
N TYR A 117 12.69 10.68 -4.90
CA TYR A 117 13.47 11.26 -3.83
C TYR A 117 12.63 11.40 -2.54
N GLU A 118 13.25 11.08 -1.42
CA GLU A 118 12.60 10.97 -0.12
C GLU A 118 11.84 12.23 0.30
N HIS A 119 12.36 13.41 -0.06
CA HIS A 119 11.76 14.69 0.29
C HIS A 119 11.24 15.39 -0.95
N PRO A 120 10.04 15.98 -0.88
CA PRO A 120 9.51 16.76 -1.98
C PRO A 120 10.28 18.07 -2.18
N LEU A 121 10.34 18.54 -3.42
CA LEU A 121 11.00 19.79 -3.81
C LEU A 121 9.96 20.91 -3.98
N PRO A 122 10.33 22.18 -3.68
CA PRO A 122 9.43 23.31 -3.88
C PRO A 122 9.28 23.64 -5.37
N ALA A 123 8.02 23.73 -5.82
CA ALA A 123 7.64 24.10 -7.17
C ALA A 123 6.67 25.31 -7.14
N GLY A 124 7.19 26.50 -6.81
CA GLY A 124 6.39 27.67 -6.46
C GLY A 124 5.73 27.49 -5.09
N ASN A 125 4.41 27.64 -5.02
CA ASN A 125 3.64 27.55 -3.77
C ASN A 125 3.28 26.09 -3.38
N ARG A 126 3.79 25.08 -4.08
CA ARG A 126 3.52 23.67 -3.79
C ARG A 126 4.80 22.88 -3.64
N LEU A 127 4.70 21.77 -2.92
CA LEU A 127 5.74 20.76 -2.81
C LEU A 127 5.42 19.59 -3.77
N VAL A 128 6.43 19.12 -4.50
CA VAL A 128 6.27 18.04 -5.47
C VAL A 128 7.31 16.95 -5.23
N TYR A 129 6.87 15.70 -5.28
CA TYR A 129 7.80 14.58 -5.33
C TYR A 129 8.39 14.47 -6.74
N VAL A 130 9.64 14.05 -6.83
CA VAL A 130 10.38 13.98 -8.08
C VAL A 130 11.04 12.62 -8.27
N ALA A 131 11.00 12.14 -9.52
CA ALA A 131 11.70 10.95 -9.96
C ALA A 131 12.93 11.33 -10.80
N PRO A 132 14.04 10.60 -10.72
CA PRO A 132 15.15 10.74 -11.66
C PRO A 132 14.72 10.26 -13.06
N VAL A 133 15.01 11.06 -14.08
CA VAL A 133 14.69 10.76 -15.49
C VAL A 133 15.95 10.36 -16.27
N SER A 134 17.04 11.10 -16.06
CA SER A 134 18.34 10.80 -16.65
C SER A 134 19.47 11.16 -15.71
N ARG A 135 20.62 10.51 -15.89
CA ARG A 135 21.87 10.81 -15.20
C ARG A 135 22.98 10.98 -16.25
N GLU A 136 23.64 12.11 -16.20
CA GLU A 136 24.78 12.41 -17.06
C GLU A 136 25.97 12.83 -16.17
N GLY A 137 26.87 11.90 -15.91
CA GLY A 137 27.97 12.09 -14.96
C GLY A 137 27.43 12.36 -13.54
N ALA A 138 27.75 13.52 -13.00
CA ALA A 138 27.30 13.96 -11.68
C ALA A 138 25.96 14.74 -11.70
N GLU A 139 25.41 15.00 -12.89
CA GLU A 139 24.12 15.68 -13.05
C GLU A 139 22.96 14.69 -13.13
N VAL A 140 21.86 15.03 -12.49
CA VAL A 140 20.61 14.24 -12.53
C VAL A 140 19.46 15.15 -12.95
N LEU A 141 18.76 14.75 -14.01
CA LEU A 141 17.52 15.38 -14.42
C LEU A 141 16.36 14.75 -13.63
N LEU A 142 15.56 15.56 -12.97
CA LEU A 142 14.44 15.16 -12.14
C LEU A 142 13.14 15.69 -12.72
N ARG A 143 12.08 14.87 -12.69
CA ARG A 143 10.75 15.27 -13.13
C ARG A 143 9.74 15.08 -12.01
N GLU A 144 8.79 15.98 -11.92
CA GLU A 144 7.64 15.86 -11.02
C GLU A 144 6.90 14.53 -11.22
N TYR A 145 6.54 13.89 -10.13
CA TYR A 145 5.75 12.65 -10.14
C TYR A 145 4.33 12.90 -9.60
N PRO A 146 3.30 12.34 -10.20
CA PRO A 146 3.31 11.61 -11.48
C PRO A 146 3.56 12.57 -12.66
N PRO A 147 4.20 12.09 -13.74
CA PRO A 147 4.45 12.91 -14.91
C PRO A 147 3.13 13.32 -15.58
N ARG A 148 2.96 14.63 -15.84
CA ARG A 148 1.78 15.23 -16.46
C ARG A 148 2.22 16.33 -17.42
N ASP A 149 1.28 16.81 -18.22
CA ASP A 149 1.49 18.04 -19.00
C ASP A 149 1.77 19.20 -18.07
N GLY A 150 2.84 19.96 -18.35
CA GLY A 150 3.31 21.03 -17.47
C GLY A 150 4.00 20.57 -16.18
N ALA A 151 4.37 19.29 -16.08
CA ALA A 151 5.17 18.78 -14.96
C ALA A 151 6.49 19.54 -14.84
N VAL A 152 6.83 19.91 -13.61
CA VAL A 152 8.05 20.69 -13.34
C VAL A 152 9.27 19.75 -13.44
N THR A 153 10.30 20.27 -14.09
CA THR A 153 11.59 19.60 -14.21
C THR A 153 12.64 20.33 -13.39
N PHE A 154 13.54 19.58 -12.77
CA PHE A 154 14.65 20.10 -12.00
C PHE A 154 15.97 19.49 -12.50
N ARG A 155 17.06 20.25 -12.35
CA ARG A 155 18.42 19.75 -12.52
C ARG A 155 19.08 19.70 -11.15
N LEU A 156 19.67 18.56 -10.81
CA LEU A 156 20.45 18.34 -9.60
C LEU A 156 21.90 18.14 -10.01
N TYR A 157 22.83 18.92 -9.47
CA TYR A 157 24.25 18.84 -9.75
C TYR A 157 25.08 19.24 -8.53
N PRO A 158 26.36 18.77 -8.41
CA PRO A 158 27.27 19.22 -7.37
C PRO A 158 27.51 20.74 -7.45
N ASP A 159 27.63 21.41 -6.31
CA ASP A 159 28.00 22.83 -6.27
C ASP A 159 29.48 22.97 -6.66
N PRO A 160 29.80 23.75 -7.74
CA PRO A 160 31.18 23.90 -8.19
C PRO A 160 32.14 24.48 -7.15
N GLY A 161 31.63 25.21 -6.16
CA GLY A 161 32.41 25.81 -5.08
C GLY A 161 32.48 25.00 -3.79
N ARG A 162 31.69 23.92 -3.66
CA ARG A 162 31.60 23.10 -2.45
C ARG A 162 31.25 21.67 -2.81
N GLY A 163 32.23 20.79 -2.86
CA GLY A 163 32.06 19.40 -3.31
C GLY A 163 31.13 18.52 -2.45
N ASP A 164 30.77 18.95 -1.26
CA ASP A 164 29.84 18.31 -0.33
C ASP A 164 28.39 18.83 -0.44
N VAL A 165 28.14 19.80 -1.34
CA VAL A 165 26.85 20.45 -1.52
C VAL A 165 26.30 20.18 -2.92
N TYR A 166 25.01 19.91 -3.01
CA TYR A 166 24.28 19.76 -4.27
C TYR A 166 23.37 20.96 -4.51
N VAL A 167 23.24 21.36 -5.77
CA VAL A 167 22.33 22.42 -6.21
C VAL A 167 21.17 21.79 -6.96
N VAL A 168 19.95 22.10 -6.53
CA VAL A 168 18.72 21.78 -7.26
C VAL A 168 18.24 23.07 -7.95
N GLN A 169 18.11 23.03 -9.24
CA GLN A 169 17.62 24.13 -10.05
C GLN A 169 16.35 23.74 -10.79
N ARG A 170 15.27 24.52 -10.64
CA ARG A 170 14.05 24.36 -11.42
C ARG A 170 14.29 24.80 -12.87
N LEU A 171 13.81 24.05 -13.85
CA LEU A 171 13.89 24.39 -15.27
C LEU A 171 12.54 24.88 -15.83
N PRO A 172 12.52 25.81 -16.81
CA PRO A 172 13.65 26.62 -17.26
C PRO A 172 13.95 27.76 -16.29
N GLY A 173 15.25 28.03 -16.04
CA GLY A 173 15.73 29.28 -15.41
C GLY A 173 15.26 29.65 -13.99
N GLY A 174 14.73 28.70 -13.24
CA GLY A 174 14.08 28.96 -11.95
C GLY A 174 15.00 29.00 -10.73
N ILE A 175 14.37 29.09 -9.55
CA ILE A 175 15.04 29.19 -8.24
C ILE A 175 16.04 28.03 -8.04
N ARG A 176 17.24 28.38 -7.57
CA ARG A 176 18.27 27.44 -7.15
C ARG A 176 18.20 27.23 -5.65
N ARG A 177 18.30 25.98 -5.19
CA ARG A 177 18.37 25.62 -3.77
C ARG A 177 19.55 24.71 -3.52
N ARG A 178 20.29 24.98 -2.46
CA ARG A 178 21.42 24.14 -2.01
C ARG A 178 20.93 23.04 -1.08
N LEU A 179 21.42 21.84 -1.26
CA LEU A 179 21.18 20.67 -0.42
C LEU A 179 22.52 20.20 0.16
N LYS A 180 22.56 19.92 1.46
CA LYS A 180 23.76 19.44 2.16
C LYS A 180 24.17 18.02 1.80
N ALA A 181 23.28 17.24 1.18
CA ALA A 181 23.56 15.87 0.77
C ALA A 181 22.72 15.51 -0.47
N LEU A 182 23.17 14.50 -1.22
CA LEU A 182 22.40 13.93 -2.30
C LEU A 182 21.09 13.35 -1.73
N PRO A 183 19.92 13.74 -2.24
CA PRO A 183 18.65 13.18 -1.79
C PRO A 183 18.62 11.67 -2.02
N ARG A 184 18.15 10.92 -1.02
CA ARG A 184 18.01 9.48 -1.09
C ARG A 184 16.79 9.10 -1.93
N GLU A 185 16.97 8.15 -2.85
CA GLU A 185 15.87 7.51 -3.56
C GLU A 185 15.27 6.40 -2.70
N VAL A 186 13.95 6.45 -2.53
CA VAL A 186 13.19 5.45 -1.78
C VAL A 186 11.99 4.98 -2.58
N GLY A 187 11.54 3.75 -2.32
CA GLY A 187 10.33 3.21 -2.91
C GLY A 187 9.09 3.72 -2.18
N PHE A 188 8.08 4.12 -2.93
CA PHE A 188 6.80 4.58 -2.42
C PHE A 188 5.68 3.62 -2.82
N VAL A 189 4.63 3.57 -2.00
CA VAL A 189 3.36 2.95 -2.34
C VAL A 189 2.36 4.05 -2.68
N ARG A 190 1.53 3.81 -3.70
CA ARG A 190 0.50 4.73 -4.17
C ARG A 190 -0.82 4.46 -3.46
N ASP A 191 -1.20 5.33 -2.55
CA ASP A 191 -2.46 5.25 -1.81
C ASP A 191 -3.45 6.29 -2.34
N PHE A 192 -4.75 5.97 -2.35
CA PHE A 192 -5.74 6.89 -2.91
C PHE A 192 -7.15 6.76 -2.35
N ILE A 193 -7.44 5.78 -1.51
CA ILE A 193 -8.76 5.55 -0.90
C ILE A 193 -8.75 6.14 0.50
N LYS A 194 -9.66 7.05 0.79
CA LYS A 194 -9.84 7.66 2.11
C LYS A 194 -11.27 7.42 2.61
N ILE A 195 -11.40 7.07 3.89
CA ILE A 195 -12.68 6.96 4.59
C ILE A 195 -12.78 8.17 5.55
N PRO A 196 -13.46 9.26 5.17
CA PRO A 196 -13.53 10.49 5.96
C PRO A 196 -14.57 10.43 7.09
N THR A 197 -15.02 9.22 7.45
CA THR A 197 -16.01 9.04 8.51
C THR A 197 -15.45 9.51 9.85
N THR A 198 -16.19 10.36 10.53
CA THR A 198 -15.83 10.89 11.85
C THR A 198 -16.66 10.27 12.96
N VAL A 199 -16.10 10.28 14.16
CA VAL A 199 -16.82 9.85 15.38
C VAL A 199 -17.98 10.81 15.61
N PRO A 200 -19.22 10.31 15.72
CA PRO A 200 -20.38 11.16 15.98
C PRO A 200 -20.25 11.97 17.28
N ALA A 201 -20.89 13.15 17.33
CA ALA A 201 -20.86 14.01 18.49
C ALA A 201 -21.91 13.64 19.57
N TRP A 202 -22.26 12.33 19.72
CA TRP A 202 -23.23 11.87 20.72
C TRP A 202 -22.75 12.12 22.14
N SER A 203 -23.66 12.43 23.04
CA SER A 203 -23.35 12.84 24.43
C SER A 203 -22.58 11.79 25.24
N TRP A 204 -22.82 10.50 24.96
CA TRP A 204 -22.16 9.37 25.64
C TRP A 204 -20.72 9.10 25.13
N ILE A 205 -20.31 9.72 24.00
CA ILE A 205 -18.94 9.59 23.53
C ILE A 205 -18.04 10.64 24.22
N PRO A 206 -16.87 10.23 24.73
CA PRO A 206 -15.91 11.17 25.32
C PRO A 206 -15.59 12.34 24.38
N GLN A 207 -15.61 13.58 24.88
CA GLN A 207 -15.41 14.80 24.10
C GLN A 207 -14.12 14.79 23.27
N LYS A 208 -13.05 14.17 23.78
CA LYS A 208 -11.75 14.01 23.09
C LYS A 208 -11.81 13.16 21.81
N LEU A 209 -12.83 12.33 21.65
CA LEU A 209 -13.01 11.46 20.48
C LEU A 209 -13.98 12.02 19.45
N ARG A 210 -14.88 12.95 19.86
CA ARG A 210 -15.90 13.52 18.97
C ARG A 210 -15.26 14.28 17.82
N GLY A 211 -15.76 14.08 16.61
CA GLY A 211 -15.26 14.73 15.40
C GLY A 211 -13.89 14.23 14.90
N ARG A 212 -13.25 13.30 15.59
CA ARG A 212 -12.03 12.67 15.07
C ARG A 212 -12.36 11.73 13.94
N GLU A 213 -11.51 11.67 12.92
CA GLU A 213 -11.62 10.68 11.87
C GLU A 213 -11.47 9.27 12.47
N LEU A 214 -12.38 8.36 12.13
CA LEU A 214 -12.31 6.95 12.52
C LEU A 214 -11.15 6.24 11.85
N TRP A 215 -10.84 6.63 10.61
CA TRP A 215 -9.75 6.08 9.82
C TRP A 215 -8.96 7.22 9.16
N PRO A 216 -7.94 7.77 9.81
CA PRO A 216 -7.20 8.93 9.29
C PRO A 216 -6.23 8.59 8.14
N TRP A 217 -6.06 7.31 7.82
CA TRP A 217 -5.10 6.88 6.80
C TRP A 217 -5.75 6.77 5.42
N VAL A 218 -4.95 7.08 4.41
CA VAL A 218 -5.26 6.77 3.01
C VAL A 218 -4.65 5.41 2.70
N PHE A 219 -5.36 4.57 1.97
CA PHE A 219 -4.95 3.21 1.61
C PHE A 219 -5.26 2.91 0.13
N ASN A 220 -4.97 1.71 -0.33
CA ASN A 220 -5.19 1.26 -1.70
C ASN A 220 -5.91 -0.10 -1.75
N VAL A 221 -6.15 -0.61 -2.95
CA VAL A 221 -6.84 -1.91 -3.14
C VAL A 221 -6.00 -3.07 -2.57
N ALA A 222 -4.66 -3.03 -2.69
CA ALA A 222 -3.79 -4.05 -2.12
C ALA A 222 -3.95 -4.15 -0.60
N ASP A 223 -4.04 -3.01 0.10
CA ASP A 223 -4.24 -2.98 1.56
C ASP A 223 -5.60 -3.58 1.94
N ALA A 224 -6.66 -3.24 1.19
CA ALA A 224 -7.98 -3.82 1.40
C ALA A 224 -7.98 -5.35 1.22
N LEU A 225 -7.30 -5.85 0.18
CA LEU A 225 -7.15 -7.28 -0.08
C LEU A 225 -6.35 -7.97 1.04
N LEU A 226 -5.26 -7.35 1.51
CA LEU A 226 -4.48 -7.87 2.63
C LEU A 226 -5.32 -7.98 3.91
N VAL A 227 -6.00 -6.91 4.29
CA VAL A 227 -6.82 -6.88 5.51
C VAL A 227 -7.96 -7.89 5.44
N ALA A 228 -8.69 -7.96 4.32
CA ALA A 228 -9.77 -8.92 4.10
C ALA A 228 -9.24 -10.37 4.14
N GLY A 229 -8.14 -10.65 3.44
CA GLY A 229 -7.54 -11.98 3.38
C GLY A 229 -7.02 -12.45 4.74
N VAL A 230 -6.30 -11.58 5.46
CA VAL A 230 -5.79 -11.88 6.82
C VAL A 230 -6.96 -12.04 7.79
N GLY A 231 -8.01 -11.22 7.69
CA GLY A 231 -9.21 -11.36 8.52
C GLY A 231 -9.89 -12.72 8.34
N VAL A 232 -10.09 -13.17 7.10
CA VAL A 232 -10.63 -14.49 6.80
C VAL A 232 -9.74 -15.61 7.34
N LEU A 233 -8.43 -15.51 7.16
CA LEU A 233 -7.47 -16.46 7.68
C LEU A 233 -7.52 -16.53 9.21
N ALA A 234 -7.53 -15.40 9.89
CA ALA A 234 -7.59 -15.31 11.34
C ALA A 234 -8.87 -15.93 11.91
N ILE A 235 -10.03 -15.63 11.32
CA ILE A 235 -11.32 -16.22 11.70
C ILE A 235 -11.29 -17.74 11.53
N HIS A 236 -10.69 -18.22 10.44
CA HIS A 236 -10.59 -19.63 10.15
C HIS A 236 -9.72 -20.37 11.18
N LEU A 237 -8.54 -19.84 11.48
CA LEU A 237 -7.63 -20.39 12.49
C LEU A 237 -8.24 -20.37 13.89
N TRP A 238 -9.00 -19.33 14.23
CA TRP A 238 -9.70 -19.25 15.51
C TRP A 238 -10.81 -20.29 15.63
N ARG A 239 -11.56 -20.54 14.56
CA ARG A 239 -12.61 -21.58 14.54
C ARG A 239 -12.03 -23.00 14.66
N ASP A 240 -10.90 -23.25 14.00
CA ASP A 240 -10.22 -24.56 14.07
C ASP A 240 -9.63 -24.86 15.46
N ARG A 241 -9.35 -23.84 16.29
CA ARG A 241 -8.84 -23.99 17.66
C ARG A 241 -9.92 -24.31 18.70
N ARG A 242 -11.22 -24.25 18.36
CA ARG A 242 -12.28 -24.59 19.28
C ARG A 242 -12.28 -26.10 19.49
N PRO A 243 -12.02 -26.62 20.72
CA PRO A 243 -12.08 -28.05 20.97
C PRO A 243 -13.49 -28.54 20.66
N GLU A 244 -13.60 -29.69 20.00
CA GLU A 244 -14.88 -30.38 19.84
C GLU A 244 -15.47 -30.57 21.22
N ARG A 245 -16.73 -30.15 21.43
CA ARG A 245 -17.43 -30.36 22.68
C ARG A 245 -17.45 -31.87 22.96
N PRO A 246 -16.86 -32.39 24.06
CA PRO A 246 -16.99 -33.78 24.40
C PRO A 246 -18.45 -34.02 24.86
N GLY A 247 -19.27 -34.57 24.01
CA GLY A 247 -20.66 -34.82 24.40
C GLY A 247 -21.62 -35.20 23.29
N SER A 248 -21.29 -36.25 22.47
CA SER A 248 -22.32 -36.87 21.62
C SER A 248 -22.12 -38.39 21.40
N ALA A 249 -21.25 -39.00 22.17
CA ALA A 249 -21.00 -40.44 22.03
C ALA A 249 -21.27 -41.19 23.36
N ALA A 250 -22.46 -41.05 23.92
CA ALA A 250 -22.90 -41.93 25.05
C ALA A 250 -24.40 -41.83 25.29
N VAL A 251 -25.24 -42.06 24.26
CA VAL A 251 -26.63 -42.50 24.48
C VAL A 251 -27.00 -43.46 23.36
N GLY A 252 -26.64 -44.70 23.49
CA GLY A 252 -27.05 -45.70 22.55
C GLY A 252 -26.45 -47.06 22.86
N ASP A 253 -26.64 -47.63 24.05
CA ASP A 253 -26.67 -49.06 24.31
C ASP A 253 -27.07 -49.37 25.75
N ALA A 254 -28.37 -49.24 26.00
CA ALA A 254 -28.99 -49.82 27.18
C ALA A 254 -30.47 -50.14 26.91
N LYS A 255 -30.72 -51.07 26.00
CA LYS A 255 -31.97 -51.84 25.95
C LYS A 255 -31.78 -53.10 25.11
N THR A 256 -31.40 -54.18 25.73
CA THR A 256 -31.90 -55.55 25.51
C THR A 256 -31.17 -56.46 26.48
N GLY A 257 -31.89 -56.91 27.49
CA GLY A 257 -31.57 -57.97 28.41
C GLY A 257 -32.80 -58.26 29.22
#